data_c9362950360ed158e26a483623a3f82e
#
_entry.id   c9362950360ed158e26a483623a3f82e
#
_cell.length_a   1.000
_cell.length_b   1.000
_cell.length_c   1.000
_cell.angle_alpha   90.00
_cell.angle_beta   90.00
_cell.angle_gamma   90.00
#
_symmetry.space_group_name_H-M   'P 1'
#
loop_
_entity.id
_entity.type
_entity.pdbx_description
1 polymer ?
#
loop_
_entity_poly.entity_id
_entity_poly.type
_entity_poly.pdbx_seq_one_letter_code
_entity_poly.pdbx_strand_id
1 'polypeptide(L)'
;MSSSTDSTPIEDEIFSESRSLTFQMLLGSTADSLQLSRFELRVVRFFNDVCVPFMTYNVNKRHVYVWEKVIPRYFTSSSAIRSAVLAMGCLTIMPLCGLGSVLNDKLNADELTRELEAASETWKVQRVFADDHLFEGAKMDINLFTRASEYFGGALNGSNEALMKYQSPDRTKQEKVNYLNEASISNYLIYSFLALQPWKLIPLVSFAEDGYEPKNDLLNVAMGLKTIVFSDYDLLITSDIGDLFHADELHYVPPRKVKFVEDLKNQFNDYLGGISFFDISSEKSAFINDIRHCLLFLEKAFILSVKFNYPVNLYKWLVMISPQLVPYVREKNFFALRLLYAYACICIHVRLWSFEHSVWRDYIVWFRNKFWPLYEFDERLFHYVITKKRYVNDENFQTLKNFDVWSQEFDY
;
A
#
# COMPACT_ATOMS: atom_id res chain seq x y z
N MET A 1 28.95 -12.95 58.98
CA MET A 1 29.21 -14.08 58.09
C MET A 1 28.10 -14.11 57.06
N SER A 2 28.34 -13.49 55.93
CA SER A 2 27.45 -13.43 54.76
C SER A 2 28.00 -14.41 53.75
N SER A 3 27.27 -15.50 53.51
CA SER A 3 27.58 -16.47 52.43
C SER A 3 27.02 -15.94 51.14
N SER A 4 27.90 -15.42 50.26
CA SER A 4 27.65 -15.20 48.86
C SER A 4 27.66 -16.56 48.18
N THR A 5 26.50 -17.01 47.67
CA THR A 5 26.42 -18.10 46.71
C THR A 5 26.74 -17.56 45.34
N ASP A 6 27.99 -17.78 44.88
CA ASP A 6 28.39 -17.65 43.49
C ASP A 6 27.63 -18.69 42.66
N SER A 7 26.59 -18.27 41.95
CA SER A 7 25.99 -19.05 40.88
C SER A 7 26.97 -19.07 39.70
N THR A 8 27.43 -20.28 39.34
CA THR A 8 28.41 -20.46 38.26
C THR A 8 27.82 -20.10 36.90
N PRO A 9 28.58 -19.41 36.02
CA PRO A 9 28.11 -19.00 34.67
C PRO A 9 27.66 -20.15 33.75
N ILE A 10 28.01 -21.38 34.09
CA ILE A 10 27.73 -22.57 33.30
C ILE A 10 26.23 -22.99 33.35
N GLU A 11 25.53 -22.72 34.45
CA GLU A 11 24.10 -23.07 34.55
C GLU A 11 23.21 -22.16 33.69
N ASP A 12 23.52 -20.87 33.60
CA ASP A 12 22.78 -19.91 32.77
C ASP A 12 22.95 -20.19 31.27
N GLU A 13 24.12 -20.66 30.84
CA GLU A 13 24.41 -20.98 29.44
C GLU A 13 23.66 -22.24 29.00
N ILE A 14 23.62 -23.29 29.83
CA ILE A 14 22.88 -24.52 29.56
C ILE A 14 21.35 -24.28 29.53
N PHE A 15 20.84 -23.42 30.40
CA PHE A 15 19.42 -23.04 30.39
C PHE A 15 19.03 -22.21 29.17
N SER A 16 19.93 -21.37 28.65
CA SER A 16 19.69 -20.59 27.45
C SER A 16 19.68 -21.46 26.19
N GLU A 17 20.62 -22.39 26.06
CA GLU A 17 20.67 -23.36 24.95
C GLU A 17 19.45 -24.29 24.93
N SER A 18 19.01 -24.78 26.08
CA SER A 18 17.81 -25.66 26.20
C SER A 18 16.53 -24.92 25.81
N ARG A 19 16.37 -23.63 26.16
CA ARG A 19 15.23 -22.81 25.75
C ARG A 19 15.27 -22.54 24.24
N SER A 20 16.45 -22.29 23.68
CA SER A 20 16.64 -22.09 22.25
C SER A 20 16.25 -23.32 21.43
N LEU A 21 16.68 -24.51 21.85
CA LEU A 21 16.33 -25.78 21.19
C LEU A 21 14.84 -26.09 21.23
N THR A 22 14.20 -25.93 22.40
CA THR A 22 12.75 -26.15 22.56
C THR A 22 11.94 -25.20 21.67
N PHE A 23 12.34 -23.94 21.60
CA PHE A 23 11.68 -22.95 20.76
C PHE A 23 11.91 -23.23 19.26
N GLN A 24 13.09 -23.69 18.86
CA GLN A 24 13.38 -24.13 17.48
C GLN A 24 12.52 -25.35 17.09
N MET A 25 12.32 -26.30 17.99
CA MET A 25 11.45 -27.46 17.76
C MET A 25 9.98 -27.05 17.61
N LEU A 26 9.49 -26.16 18.47
CA LEU A 26 8.12 -25.62 18.37
C LEU A 26 7.88 -24.88 17.06
N LEU A 27 8.84 -24.07 16.62
CA LEU A 27 8.74 -23.37 15.33
C LEU A 27 8.80 -24.34 14.14
N GLY A 28 9.63 -25.39 14.21
CA GLY A 28 9.64 -26.45 13.19
C GLY A 28 8.28 -27.11 13.07
N SER A 29 7.70 -27.53 14.18
CA SER A 29 6.36 -28.15 14.22
C SER A 29 5.26 -27.21 13.70
N THR A 30 5.32 -25.92 14.03
CA THR A 30 4.37 -24.92 13.53
C THR A 30 4.55 -24.68 12.03
N ALA A 31 5.78 -24.61 11.56
CA ALA A 31 6.11 -24.45 10.14
C ALA A 31 5.56 -25.63 9.33
N ASP A 32 5.79 -26.85 9.79
CA ASP A 32 5.30 -28.07 9.14
C ASP A 32 3.77 -28.12 9.11
N SER A 33 3.12 -27.74 10.21
CA SER A 33 1.65 -27.70 10.32
C SER A 33 1.03 -26.66 9.36
N LEU A 34 1.69 -25.55 9.14
CA LEU A 34 1.24 -24.47 8.23
C LEU A 34 1.77 -24.64 6.80
N GLN A 35 2.61 -25.65 6.55
CA GLN A 35 3.32 -25.83 5.28
C GLN A 35 4.13 -24.57 4.88
N LEU A 36 4.77 -23.94 5.85
CA LEU A 36 5.60 -22.76 5.69
C LEU A 36 7.05 -23.08 6.04
N SER A 37 7.98 -22.53 5.29
CA SER A 37 9.40 -22.53 5.68
C SER A 37 9.61 -21.65 6.92
N ARG A 38 10.75 -21.84 7.60
CA ARG A 38 11.14 -20.97 8.73
C ARG A 38 11.24 -19.50 8.32
N PHE A 39 11.71 -19.25 7.11
CA PHE A 39 11.75 -17.90 6.53
C PHE A 39 10.34 -17.31 6.39
N GLU A 40 9.41 -18.06 5.82
CA GLU A 40 8.04 -17.61 5.63
C GLU A 40 7.33 -17.35 6.97
N LEU A 41 7.54 -18.16 7.99
CA LEU A 41 7.02 -17.88 9.33
C LEU A 41 7.51 -16.52 9.87
N ARG A 42 8.76 -16.21 9.64
CA ARG A 42 9.32 -14.91 10.07
C ARG A 42 8.76 -13.75 9.26
N VAL A 43 8.60 -13.94 7.96
CA VAL A 43 7.92 -12.94 7.11
C VAL A 43 6.49 -12.72 7.58
N VAL A 44 5.74 -13.78 7.92
CA VAL A 44 4.39 -13.66 8.47
C VAL A 44 4.39 -12.92 9.81
N ARG A 45 5.34 -13.23 10.70
CA ARG A 45 5.49 -12.50 11.96
C ARG A 45 5.81 -11.03 11.70
N PHE A 46 6.77 -10.75 10.83
CA PHE A 46 7.13 -9.38 10.42
C PHE A 46 5.92 -8.66 9.81
N PHE A 47 5.14 -9.33 8.97
CA PHE A 47 3.92 -8.78 8.42
C PHE A 47 2.95 -8.37 9.53
N ASN A 48 2.72 -9.24 10.52
CA ASN A 48 1.84 -8.94 11.64
C ASN A 48 2.37 -7.79 12.51
N ASP A 49 3.65 -7.81 12.86
CA ASP A 49 4.23 -6.89 13.83
C ASP A 49 4.57 -5.51 13.22
N VAL A 50 4.82 -5.44 11.90
CA VAL A 50 5.26 -4.24 11.20
C VAL A 50 4.29 -3.81 10.10
N CYS A 51 3.93 -4.72 9.17
CA CYS A 51 3.10 -4.33 8.03
C CYS A 51 1.66 -4.00 8.44
N VAL A 52 1.06 -4.75 9.37
CA VAL A 52 -0.31 -4.49 9.84
C VAL A 52 -0.42 -3.13 10.53
N PRO A 53 0.42 -2.75 11.51
CA PRO A 53 0.45 -1.40 12.06
C PRO A 53 0.67 -0.32 11.01
N PHE A 54 1.56 -0.57 10.06
CA PHE A 54 1.85 0.32 8.96
C PHE A 54 0.65 0.55 8.03
N MET A 55 -0.09 -0.50 7.69
CA MET A 55 -1.25 -0.43 6.82
C MET A 55 -2.49 0.14 7.52
N THR A 56 -2.64 -0.11 8.82
CA THR A 56 -3.81 0.29 9.61
C THR A 56 -3.59 1.58 10.39
N TYR A 57 -2.33 2.03 10.52
CA TYR A 57 -1.90 3.13 11.39
C TYR A 57 -2.35 2.97 12.85
N ASN A 58 -2.80 1.77 13.23
CA ASN A 58 -3.37 1.44 14.55
C ASN A 58 -4.57 2.32 14.97
N VAL A 59 -5.23 3.00 14.04
CA VAL A 59 -6.33 3.91 14.32
C VAL A 59 -7.67 3.18 14.39
N ASN A 60 -7.96 2.33 13.42
CA ASN A 60 -9.20 1.57 13.36
C ASN A 60 -9.01 0.17 13.94
N LYS A 61 -9.50 -0.05 15.16
CA LYS A 61 -9.37 -1.34 15.86
C LYS A 61 -10.05 -2.50 15.13
N ARG A 62 -11.12 -2.25 14.35
CA ARG A 62 -11.78 -3.29 13.56
C ARG A 62 -10.90 -3.74 12.40
N HIS A 63 -10.25 -2.80 11.70
CA HIS A 63 -9.28 -3.11 10.66
C HIS A 63 -8.10 -3.91 11.25
N VAL A 64 -7.54 -3.44 12.37
CA VAL A 64 -6.47 -4.17 13.07
C VAL A 64 -6.91 -5.59 13.40
N TYR A 65 -8.11 -5.77 13.95
CA TYR A 65 -8.65 -7.08 14.30
C TYR A 65 -8.76 -8.01 13.07
N VAL A 66 -9.24 -7.51 11.94
CA VAL A 66 -9.34 -8.32 10.71
C VAL A 66 -7.96 -8.78 10.27
N TRP A 67 -6.97 -7.87 10.23
CA TRP A 67 -5.61 -8.21 9.82
C TRP A 67 -4.92 -9.19 10.78
N GLU A 68 -5.07 -9.00 12.08
CA GLU A 68 -4.38 -9.81 13.08
C GLU A 68 -5.08 -11.15 13.41
N LYS A 69 -6.40 -11.21 13.30
CA LYS A 69 -7.18 -12.36 13.81
C LYS A 69 -7.97 -13.09 12.74
N VAL A 70 -8.44 -12.39 11.72
CA VAL A 70 -9.28 -13.01 10.67
C VAL A 70 -8.41 -13.52 9.52
N ILE A 71 -7.57 -12.67 8.96
CA ILE A 71 -6.74 -13.01 7.79
C ILE A 71 -5.81 -14.20 8.02
N PRO A 72 -5.15 -14.38 9.20
CA PRO A 72 -4.34 -15.56 9.44
C PRO A 72 -5.10 -16.90 9.35
N ARG A 73 -6.43 -16.91 9.54
CA ARG A 73 -7.24 -18.12 9.39
C ARG A 73 -7.29 -18.63 7.94
N TYR A 74 -7.08 -17.74 6.98
CA TYR A 74 -7.04 -18.08 5.56
C TYR A 74 -5.70 -18.67 5.11
N PHE A 75 -4.63 -18.62 5.92
CA PHE A 75 -3.29 -19.06 5.50
C PHE A 75 -3.22 -20.54 5.15
N THR A 76 -4.02 -21.38 5.80
CA THR A 76 -4.09 -22.82 5.51
C THR A 76 -5.00 -23.15 4.33
N SER A 77 -6.01 -22.32 4.06
CA SER A 77 -7.04 -22.58 3.07
C SER A 77 -6.86 -21.79 1.76
N SER A 78 -6.12 -20.67 1.78
CA SER A 78 -5.93 -19.79 0.63
C SER A 78 -4.46 -19.58 0.33
N SER A 79 -4.00 -20.17 -0.77
CA SER A 79 -2.64 -19.90 -1.30
C SER A 79 -2.50 -18.48 -1.81
N ALA A 80 -3.57 -17.87 -2.32
CA ALA A 80 -3.57 -16.50 -2.82
C ALA A 80 -3.29 -15.49 -1.70
N ILE A 81 -4.04 -15.57 -0.59
CA ILE A 81 -3.85 -14.68 0.56
C ILE A 81 -2.47 -14.90 1.18
N ARG A 82 -2.06 -16.15 1.36
CA ARG A 82 -0.72 -16.47 1.89
C ARG A 82 0.38 -15.87 1.03
N SER A 83 0.32 -16.08 -0.29
CA SER A 83 1.30 -15.53 -1.21
C SER A 83 1.30 -13.99 -1.22
N ALA A 84 0.13 -13.36 -1.17
CA ALA A 84 0.02 -11.89 -1.13
C ALA A 84 0.62 -11.30 0.16
N VAL A 85 0.39 -11.94 1.31
CA VAL A 85 0.99 -11.54 2.60
C VAL A 85 2.51 -11.70 2.56
N LEU A 86 3.02 -12.82 2.04
CA LEU A 86 4.46 -13.06 1.92
C LEU A 86 5.13 -12.08 0.95
N ALA A 87 4.50 -11.80 -0.20
CA ALA A 87 4.99 -10.79 -1.15
C ALA A 87 5.10 -9.41 -0.49
N MET A 88 4.04 -8.99 0.21
CA MET A 88 4.00 -7.69 0.89
C MET A 88 5.03 -7.61 2.02
N GLY A 89 5.19 -8.68 2.80
CA GLY A 89 6.20 -8.76 3.85
C GLY A 89 7.62 -8.66 3.30
N CYS A 90 7.96 -9.43 2.26
CA CYS A 90 9.26 -9.35 1.61
C CYS A 90 9.53 -7.95 1.05
N LEU A 91 8.55 -7.34 0.36
CA LEU A 91 8.67 -5.99 -0.18
C LEU A 91 8.98 -4.96 0.93
N THR A 92 8.31 -5.05 2.06
CA THR A 92 8.47 -4.10 3.18
C THR A 92 9.79 -4.30 3.94
N ILE A 93 10.36 -5.52 3.93
CA ILE A 93 11.68 -5.80 4.50
C ILE A 93 12.80 -5.16 3.67
N MET A 94 12.68 -5.10 2.35
CA MET A 94 13.75 -4.64 1.45
C MET A 94 14.34 -3.26 1.81
N PRO A 95 13.56 -2.20 2.03
CA PRO A 95 14.11 -0.91 2.43
C PRO A 95 14.85 -0.96 3.76
N LEU A 96 14.41 -1.79 4.71
CA LEU A 96 15.07 -1.99 5.99
C LEU A 96 16.44 -2.65 5.83
N CYS A 97 16.63 -3.43 4.76
CA CYS A 97 17.91 -3.99 4.37
C CYS A 97 18.81 -3.01 3.56
N GLY A 98 18.36 -1.76 3.38
CA GLY A 98 19.09 -0.77 2.59
C GLY A 98 18.97 -0.94 1.08
N LEU A 99 18.06 -1.80 0.60
CA LEU A 99 17.84 -2.04 -0.83
C LEU A 99 17.15 -0.88 -1.53
N GLY A 100 16.50 0.02 -0.80
CA GLY A 100 15.89 1.23 -1.36
C GLY A 100 16.89 2.22 -1.99
N SER A 101 18.17 2.16 -1.60
CA SER A 101 19.20 3.03 -2.14
C SER A 101 19.82 2.53 -3.46
N VAL A 102 19.58 1.27 -3.82
CA VAL A 102 20.11 0.64 -5.04
C VAL A 102 19.34 1.09 -6.29
N LEU A 103 18.14 1.63 -6.10
CA LEU A 103 17.25 2.04 -7.18
C LEU A 103 17.67 3.39 -7.75
N ASN A 104 18.61 3.35 -8.70
CA ASN A 104 19.03 4.53 -9.42
C ASN A 104 18.17 4.71 -10.68
N ASP A 105 17.67 5.93 -10.92
CA ASP A 105 16.79 6.26 -12.05
C ASP A 105 17.38 5.96 -13.45
N LYS A 106 18.65 5.62 -13.51
CA LYS A 106 19.40 5.39 -14.76
C LYS A 106 19.54 3.93 -15.18
N LEU A 107 19.12 2.98 -14.31
CA LEU A 107 19.30 1.57 -14.60
C LEU A 107 18.22 1.05 -15.54
N ASN A 108 18.60 0.27 -16.53
CA ASN A 108 17.65 -0.55 -17.28
C ASN A 108 17.17 -1.73 -16.43
N ALA A 109 16.10 -2.41 -16.87
CA ALA A 109 15.49 -3.50 -16.10
C ALA A 109 16.46 -4.63 -15.74
N ASP A 110 17.40 -4.98 -16.63
CA ASP A 110 18.36 -6.06 -16.41
C ASP A 110 19.47 -5.66 -15.44
N GLU A 111 19.91 -4.42 -15.49
CA GLU A 111 20.88 -3.86 -14.53
C GLU A 111 20.25 -3.73 -13.16
N LEU A 112 19.02 -3.25 -13.10
CA LEU A 112 18.25 -3.16 -11.85
C LEU A 112 18.08 -4.53 -11.20
N THR A 113 17.68 -5.55 -11.97
CA THR A 113 17.54 -6.91 -11.48
C THR A 113 18.86 -7.44 -10.91
N ARG A 114 19.96 -7.28 -11.62
CA ARG A 114 21.28 -7.71 -11.17
C ARG A 114 21.74 -6.99 -9.90
N GLU A 115 21.50 -5.68 -9.80
CA GLU A 115 21.86 -4.92 -8.60
C GLU A 115 20.99 -5.27 -7.40
N LEU A 116 19.70 -5.51 -7.59
CA LEU A 116 18.80 -5.97 -6.54
C LEU A 116 19.17 -7.37 -6.06
N GLU A 117 19.55 -8.27 -6.97
CA GLU A 117 20.03 -9.60 -6.64
C GLU A 117 21.34 -9.55 -5.85
N ALA A 118 22.30 -8.75 -6.29
CA ALA A 118 23.57 -8.57 -5.58
C ALA A 118 23.40 -7.90 -4.21
N ALA A 119 22.46 -6.96 -4.08
CA ALA A 119 22.19 -6.25 -2.84
C ALA A 119 21.36 -7.06 -1.83
N SER A 120 20.67 -8.13 -2.26
CA SER A 120 19.90 -9.02 -1.37
C SER A 120 20.80 -10.03 -0.63
N GLU A 121 21.94 -9.56 -0.10
CA GLU A 121 22.87 -10.38 0.65
C GLU A 121 22.25 -10.90 1.95
N THR A 122 22.53 -12.14 2.27
CA THR A 122 22.02 -12.87 3.43
C THR A 122 22.17 -12.13 4.76
N TRP A 123 23.32 -11.43 4.94
CA TRP A 123 23.59 -10.68 6.17
C TRP A 123 22.66 -9.48 6.40
N LYS A 124 22.11 -8.87 5.33
CA LYS A 124 21.17 -7.75 5.45
C LYS A 124 19.81 -8.22 5.96
N VAL A 125 19.38 -9.38 5.51
CA VAL A 125 18.17 -10.04 6.02
C VAL A 125 18.35 -10.45 7.48
N GLN A 126 19.49 -11.02 7.83
CA GLN A 126 19.84 -11.38 9.20
C GLN A 126 19.80 -10.17 10.14
N ARG A 127 20.22 -8.98 9.66
CA ARG A 127 20.20 -7.75 10.46
C ARG A 127 18.77 -7.27 10.79
N VAL A 128 17.81 -7.46 9.91
CA VAL A 128 16.39 -7.12 10.15
C VAL A 128 15.79 -8.05 11.19
N PHE A 129 16.26 -9.28 11.27
CA PHE A 129 15.83 -10.30 12.22
C PHE A 129 16.84 -10.51 13.37
N ALA A 130 17.75 -9.55 13.59
CA ALA A 130 18.86 -9.70 14.55
C ALA A 130 18.40 -9.97 16.00
N ASP A 131 17.24 -9.48 16.37
CA ASP A 131 16.63 -9.74 17.69
C ASP A 131 15.95 -11.12 17.78
N ASP A 132 15.94 -11.88 16.70
CA ASP A 132 15.39 -13.22 16.68
C ASP A 132 16.51 -14.23 16.94
N HIS A 133 16.67 -14.66 18.19
CA HIS A 133 17.67 -15.66 18.65
C HIS A 133 17.67 -16.97 17.83
N LEU A 134 16.70 -17.17 16.97
CA LEU A 134 16.59 -18.32 16.06
C LEU A 134 17.46 -18.21 14.82
N PHE A 135 18.09 -17.05 14.58
CA PHE A 135 18.99 -16.81 13.44
C PHE A 135 20.47 -17.00 13.77
N GLU A 136 20.81 -17.18 15.03
CA GLU A 136 22.20 -17.43 15.40
C GLU A 136 22.69 -18.71 14.72
N GLY A 137 23.56 -18.55 13.75
CA GLY A 137 24.28 -19.65 13.07
C GLY A 137 23.73 -20.14 11.74
N ALA A 138 22.54 -19.76 11.30
CA ALA A 138 22.00 -20.19 10.00
C ALA A 138 22.31 -19.16 8.90
N LYS A 139 23.23 -19.47 8.01
CA LYS A 139 23.37 -18.74 6.73
C LYS A 139 22.13 -19.03 5.91
N MET A 140 21.23 -18.05 5.76
CA MET A 140 20.12 -18.14 4.82
C MET A 140 20.50 -17.41 3.54
N ASP A 141 20.72 -18.16 2.49
CA ASP A 141 20.89 -17.62 1.14
C ASP A 141 19.50 -17.32 0.55
N ILE A 142 19.00 -16.12 0.83
CA ILE A 142 17.65 -15.70 0.41
C ILE A 142 17.75 -14.42 -0.39
N ASN A 143 17.38 -14.51 -1.66
CA ASN A 143 17.15 -13.35 -2.49
C ASN A 143 15.72 -12.82 -2.25
N LEU A 144 15.60 -11.70 -1.53
CA LEU A 144 14.31 -11.09 -1.19
C LEU A 144 13.52 -10.64 -2.42
N PHE A 145 14.21 -10.14 -3.45
CA PHE A 145 13.56 -9.70 -4.69
C PHE A 145 12.92 -10.87 -5.42
N THR A 146 13.69 -11.95 -5.62
CA THR A 146 13.18 -13.18 -6.25
C THR A 146 12.01 -13.74 -5.46
N ARG A 147 12.13 -13.82 -4.14
CA ARG A 147 11.04 -14.31 -3.29
C ARG A 147 9.79 -13.43 -3.35
N ALA A 148 9.94 -12.11 -3.28
CA ALA A 148 8.81 -11.20 -3.42
C ALA A 148 8.10 -11.37 -4.76
N SER A 149 8.87 -11.54 -5.85
CA SER A 149 8.34 -11.73 -7.21
C SER A 149 7.63 -13.08 -7.37
N GLU A 150 8.19 -14.17 -6.83
CA GLU A 150 7.55 -15.49 -6.81
C GLU A 150 6.22 -15.46 -6.06
N TYR A 151 6.21 -14.90 -4.85
CA TYR A 151 5.00 -14.78 -4.05
C TYR A 151 3.96 -13.86 -4.71
N PHE A 152 4.40 -12.77 -5.33
CA PHE A 152 3.52 -11.88 -6.07
C PHE A 152 2.85 -12.60 -7.26
N GLY A 153 3.62 -13.37 -8.03
CA GLY A 153 3.08 -14.22 -9.10
C GLY A 153 2.08 -15.26 -8.58
N GLY A 154 2.39 -15.89 -7.44
CA GLY A 154 1.48 -16.81 -6.75
C GLY A 154 0.17 -16.13 -6.30
N ALA A 155 0.25 -14.91 -5.80
CA ALA A 155 -0.92 -14.13 -5.40
C ALA A 155 -1.82 -13.78 -6.59
N LEU A 156 -1.23 -13.36 -7.72
CA LEU A 156 -1.98 -13.08 -8.96
C LEU A 156 -2.73 -14.31 -9.48
N ASN A 157 -2.02 -15.44 -9.58
CA ASN A 157 -2.62 -16.67 -10.09
C ASN A 157 -3.74 -17.17 -9.15
N GLY A 158 -3.49 -17.21 -7.87
CA GLY A 158 -4.49 -17.65 -6.88
C GLY A 158 -5.70 -16.73 -6.81
N SER A 159 -5.50 -15.41 -6.94
CA SER A 159 -6.60 -14.45 -6.99
C SER A 159 -7.48 -14.66 -8.24
N ASN A 160 -6.88 -14.90 -9.40
CA ASN A 160 -7.62 -15.20 -10.62
C ASN A 160 -8.43 -16.50 -10.49
N GLU A 161 -7.83 -17.54 -9.89
CA GLU A 161 -8.55 -18.80 -9.61
C GLU A 161 -9.73 -18.58 -8.65
N ALA A 162 -9.55 -17.78 -7.59
CA ALA A 162 -10.63 -17.45 -6.65
C ALA A 162 -11.79 -16.72 -7.36
N LEU A 163 -11.48 -15.78 -8.24
CA LEU A 163 -12.49 -15.08 -9.04
C LEU A 163 -13.25 -16.02 -9.99
N MET A 164 -12.55 -16.94 -10.67
CA MET A 164 -13.20 -17.94 -11.52
C MET A 164 -14.13 -18.85 -10.72
N LYS A 165 -13.68 -19.29 -9.53
CA LYS A 165 -14.50 -20.12 -8.62
C LYS A 165 -15.71 -19.35 -8.07
N TYR A 166 -15.54 -18.06 -7.74
CA TYR A 166 -16.63 -17.19 -7.31
C TYR A 166 -17.71 -17.04 -8.38
N GLN A 167 -17.32 -16.89 -9.64
CA GLN A 167 -18.25 -16.73 -10.77
C GLN A 167 -18.97 -18.03 -11.17
N SER A 168 -18.50 -19.19 -10.69
CA SER A 168 -19.12 -20.47 -11.01
C SER A 168 -20.55 -20.56 -10.45
N PRO A 169 -21.56 -20.95 -11.26
CA PRO A 169 -22.95 -21.03 -10.82
C PRO A 169 -23.19 -22.15 -9.80
N ASP A 170 -22.37 -23.21 -9.81
CA ASP A 170 -22.58 -24.43 -9.00
C ASP A 170 -22.12 -24.29 -7.55
N ARG A 171 -21.69 -23.11 -7.14
CA ARG A 171 -21.17 -22.88 -5.78
C ARG A 171 -22.25 -22.48 -4.79
N THR A 172 -22.12 -23.01 -3.59
CA THR A 172 -22.97 -22.61 -2.47
C THR A 172 -22.69 -21.14 -2.08
N LYS A 173 -23.65 -20.51 -1.41
CA LYS A 173 -23.48 -19.13 -0.92
C LYS A 173 -22.22 -19.00 -0.03
N GLN A 174 -21.96 -19.98 0.83
CA GLN A 174 -20.77 -19.94 1.72
C GLN A 174 -19.46 -20.05 0.95
N GLU A 175 -19.39 -20.92 -0.08
CA GLU A 175 -18.22 -21.01 -0.94
C GLU A 175 -17.98 -19.69 -1.70
N LYS A 176 -19.04 -19.05 -2.19
CA LYS A 176 -18.94 -17.75 -2.85
C LYS A 176 -18.40 -16.66 -1.92
N VAL A 177 -18.87 -16.61 -0.65
CA VAL A 177 -18.30 -15.71 0.37
C VAL A 177 -16.80 -15.96 0.52
N ASN A 178 -16.38 -17.22 0.68
CA ASN A 178 -14.97 -17.55 0.87
C ASN A 178 -14.11 -17.12 -0.32
N TYR A 179 -14.56 -17.41 -1.56
CA TYR A 179 -13.82 -17.01 -2.76
C TYR A 179 -13.82 -15.50 -2.99
N LEU A 180 -14.91 -14.80 -2.67
CA LEU A 180 -14.96 -13.35 -2.74
C LEU A 180 -14.01 -12.71 -1.71
N ASN A 181 -13.97 -13.24 -0.49
CA ASN A 181 -13.03 -12.80 0.55
C ASN A 181 -11.58 -13.03 0.11
N GLU A 182 -11.29 -14.23 -0.41
CA GLU A 182 -9.96 -14.56 -0.93
C GLU A 182 -9.52 -13.61 -2.05
N ALA A 183 -10.39 -13.39 -3.03
CA ALA A 183 -10.11 -12.47 -4.13
C ALA A 183 -9.96 -11.02 -3.64
N SER A 184 -10.82 -10.56 -2.74
CA SER A 184 -10.81 -9.17 -2.23
C SER A 184 -9.55 -8.87 -1.42
N ILE A 185 -9.14 -9.77 -0.51
CA ILE A 185 -7.91 -9.59 0.30
C ILE A 185 -6.68 -9.67 -0.58
N SER A 186 -6.57 -10.70 -1.43
CA SER A 186 -5.39 -10.85 -2.28
C SER A 186 -5.24 -9.68 -3.25
N ASN A 187 -6.32 -9.20 -3.89
CA ASN A 187 -6.26 -8.01 -4.75
C ASN A 187 -5.97 -6.73 -3.97
N TYR A 188 -6.46 -6.59 -2.74
CA TYR A 188 -6.07 -5.47 -1.88
C TYR A 188 -4.55 -5.45 -1.65
N LEU A 189 -3.95 -6.60 -1.34
CA LEU A 189 -2.50 -6.70 -1.13
C LEU A 189 -1.70 -6.59 -2.44
N ILE A 190 -2.21 -7.12 -3.56
CA ILE A 190 -1.63 -6.93 -4.90
C ILE A 190 -1.58 -5.44 -5.27
N TYR A 191 -2.70 -4.73 -5.08
CA TYR A 191 -2.73 -3.29 -5.31
C TYR A 191 -1.75 -2.56 -4.39
N SER A 192 -1.67 -2.95 -3.11
CA SER A 192 -0.72 -2.40 -2.15
C SER A 192 0.73 -2.64 -2.57
N PHE A 193 1.07 -3.85 -3.00
CA PHE A 193 2.38 -4.21 -3.50
C PHE A 193 2.78 -3.35 -4.70
N LEU A 194 1.89 -3.19 -5.67
CA LEU A 194 2.13 -2.38 -6.87
C LEU A 194 2.22 -0.87 -6.56
N ALA A 195 1.49 -0.40 -5.57
CA ALA A 195 1.58 0.99 -5.13
C ALA A 195 2.89 1.31 -4.41
N LEU A 196 3.44 0.33 -3.69
CA LEU A 196 4.64 0.48 -2.86
C LEU A 196 5.94 0.11 -3.57
N GLN A 197 5.85 -0.66 -4.65
CA GLN A 197 7.03 -1.19 -5.32
C GLN A 197 7.97 -0.05 -5.78
N PRO A 198 9.26 -0.14 -5.46
CA PRO A 198 10.24 0.91 -5.80
C PRO A 198 10.82 0.77 -7.21
N TRP A 199 10.45 -0.28 -7.96
CA TRP A 199 11.10 -0.66 -9.22
C TRP A 199 10.43 -0.12 -10.47
N LYS A 200 9.49 0.81 -10.36
CA LYS A 200 8.76 1.36 -11.50
C LYS A 200 8.12 0.29 -12.40
N LEU A 201 7.67 -0.82 -11.80
CA LEU A 201 7.02 -1.90 -12.53
C LEU A 201 5.81 -1.39 -13.32
N ILE A 202 5.03 -0.51 -12.70
CA ILE A 202 3.91 0.17 -13.33
C ILE A 202 3.86 1.62 -12.88
N PRO A 203 3.45 2.57 -13.74
CA PRO A 203 3.20 3.96 -13.37
C PRO A 203 1.85 4.12 -12.66
N LEU A 204 1.58 5.31 -12.11
CA LEU A 204 0.25 5.66 -11.62
C LEU A 204 -0.78 5.66 -12.76
N VAL A 205 -0.41 6.25 -13.90
CA VAL A 205 -1.17 6.24 -15.16
C VAL A 205 -0.20 5.98 -16.30
N SER A 206 -0.54 5.06 -17.20
CA SER A 206 0.27 4.72 -18.37
C SER A 206 -0.19 5.46 -19.62
N PHE A 207 0.79 5.96 -20.39
CA PHE A 207 0.59 6.48 -21.71
C PHE A 207 1.58 5.82 -22.67
N ALA A 208 1.13 5.42 -23.86
CA ALA A 208 1.97 4.70 -24.83
C ALA A 208 3.18 5.53 -25.27
N GLU A 209 3.06 6.85 -25.33
CA GLU A 209 4.14 7.78 -25.68
C GLU A 209 5.26 7.81 -24.64
N ASP A 210 4.98 7.42 -23.40
CA ASP A 210 5.95 7.34 -22.31
C ASP A 210 6.59 5.95 -22.21
N GLY A 211 6.34 5.07 -23.19
CA GLY A 211 6.92 3.72 -23.26
C GLY A 211 6.20 2.65 -22.44
N TYR A 212 5.01 2.96 -21.92
CA TYR A 212 4.22 1.99 -21.16
C TYR A 212 3.14 1.33 -22.04
N GLU A 213 2.87 0.06 -21.74
CA GLU A 213 1.69 -0.63 -22.29
C GLU A 213 0.41 0.09 -21.84
N PRO A 214 -0.52 0.39 -22.77
CA PRO A 214 -1.77 1.05 -22.45
C PRO A 214 -2.54 0.29 -21.37
N LYS A 215 -3.01 0.99 -20.34
CA LYS A 215 -3.74 0.45 -19.19
C LYS A 215 -2.94 -0.46 -18.26
N ASN A 216 -1.64 -0.59 -18.43
CA ASN A 216 -0.78 -1.29 -17.50
C ASN A 216 -0.28 -0.30 -16.43
N ASP A 217 -1.17 0.07 -15.51
CA ASP A 217 -0.92 1.09 -14.49
C ASP A 217 -1.74 0.86 -13.21
N LEU A 218 -1.37 1.59 -12.16
CA LEU A 218 -2.01 1.47 -10.85
C LEU A 218 -3.49 1.90 -10.88
N LEU A 219 -3.84 2.89 -11.70
CA LEU A 219 -5.24 3.32 -11.86
C LEU A 219 -6.12 2.17 -12.35
N ASN A 220 -5.65 1.40 -13.34
CA ASN A 220 -6.39 0.26 -13.86
C ASN A 220 -6.50 -0.87 -12.83
N VAL A 221 -5.44 -1.11 -12.07
CA VAL A 221 -5.45 -2.09 -10.97
C VAL A 221 -6.44 -1.67 -9.88
N ALA A 222 -6.49 -0.38 -9.54
CA ALA A 222 -7.48 0.16 -8.59
C ALA A 222 -8.92 -0.04 -9.09
N MET A 223 -9.17 0.16 -10.39
CA MET A 223 -10.49 -0.09 -10.99
C MET A 223 -10.85 -1.59 -10.99
N GLY A 224 -9.88 -2.46 -11.21
CA GLY A 224 -10.05 -3.91 -11.06
C GLY A 224 -10.44 -4.29 -9.62
N LEU A 225 -9.72 -3.79 -8.62
CA LEU A 225 -10.07 -4.00 -7.21
C LEU A 225 -11.47 -3.46 -6.88
N LYS A 226 -11.82 -2.27 -7.38
CA LYS A 226 -13.18 -1.73 -7.25
C LYS A 226 -14.23 -2.69 -7.81
N THR A 227 -14.01 -3.21 -9.01
CA THR A 227 -14.95 -4.14 -9.64
C THR A 227 -15.14 -5.40 -8.78
N ILE A 228 -14.09 -5.94 -8.19
CA ILE A 228 -14.16 -7.12 -7.31
C ILE A 228 -14.95 -6.80 -6.05
N VAL A 229 -14.58 -5.72 -5.34
CA VAL A 229 -15.22 -5.30 -4.08
C VAL A 229 -16.72 -5.01 -4.28
N PHE A 230 -17.09 -4.40 -5.39
CA PHE A 230 -18.48 -4.01 -5.65
C PHE A 230 -19.25 -5.03 -6.50
N SER A 231 -18.66 -6.17 -6.87
CA SER A 231 -19.38 -7.25 -7.59
C SER A 231 -20.53 -7.82 -6.77
N ASP A 232 -20.33 -7.96 -5.46
CA ASP A 232 -21.35 -8.36 -4.49
C ASP A 232 -21.03 -7.71 -3.13
N TYR A 233 -21.22 -6.38 -3.10
CA TYR A 233 -20.83 -5.57 -1.95
C TYR A 233 -21.56 -6.00 -0.67
N ASP A 234 -22.85 -6.30 -0.76
CA ASP A 234 -23.64 -6.72 0.41
C ASP A 234 -23.14 -8.04 1.00
N LEU A 235 -22.71 -8.97 0.15
CA LEU A 235 -22.13 -10.22 0.57
C LEU A 235 -20.77 -9.99 1.24
N LEU A 236 -19.95 -9.12 0.67
CA LEU A 236 -18.62 -8.81 1.20
C LEU A 236 -18.68 -8.12 2.56
N ILE A 237 -19.49 -7.07 2.72
CA ILE A 237 -19.57 -6.30 3.97
C ILE A 237 -20.17 -7.09 5.14
N THR A 238 -20.97 -8.13 4.83
CA THR A 238 -21.54 -9.02 5.85
C THR A 238 -20.62 -10.20 6.20
N SER A 239 -19.49 -10.34 5.49
CA SER A 239 -18.48 -11.36 5.77
C SER A 239 -17.58 -10.99 6.96
N ASP A 240 -16.73 -11.91 7.38
CA ASP A 240 -15.79 -11.73 8.48
C ASP A 240 -14.66 -10.70 8.17
N ILE A 241 -14.45 -10.37 6.90
CA ILE A 241 -13.51 -9.32 6.45
C ILE A 241 -14.21 -7.99 6.11
N GLY A 242 -15.53 -7.93 6.25
CA GLY A 242 -16.34 -6.80 5.81
C GLY A 242 -15.88 -5.46 6.38
N ASP A 243 -15.41 -5.45 7.61
CA ASP A 243 -14.90 -4.22 8.26
C ASP A 243 -13.78 -3.51 7.45
N LEU A 244 -13.00 -4.22 6.62
CA LEU A 244 -11.98 -3.59 5.76
C LEU A 244 -12.57 -2.73 4.63
N PHE A 245 -13.80 -3.03 4.22
CA PHE A 245 -14.43 -2.45 3.03
C PHE A 245 -15.57 -1.47 3.35
N HIS A 246 -15.95 -1.34 4.62
CA HIS A 246 -16.95 -0.35 5.02
C HIS A 246 -16.50 1.07 4.68
N ALA A 247 -17.41 1.81 4.05
CA ALA A 247 -17.21 3.22 3.67
C ALA A 247 -17.70 4.20 4.76
N ASP A 248 -18.22 3.71 5.88
CA ASP A 248 -18.94 4.49 6.88
C ASP A 248 -18.12 5.62 7.51
N GLU A 249 -16.80 5.45 7.61
CA GLU A 249 -15.91 6.45 8.19
C GLU A 249 -15.95 7.80 7.45
N LEU A 250 -16.21 7.77 6.14
CA LEU A 250 -16.29 8.97 5.31
C LEU A 250 -17.61 9.74 5.50
N HIS A 251 -18.65 9.09 6.00
CA HIS A 251 -19.94 9.73 6.22
C HIS A 251 -19.95 10.65 7.45
N TYR A 252 -19.11 10.37 8.44
CA TYR A 252 -19.05 11.11 9.71
C TYR A 252 -18.08 12.29 9.72
N VAL A 253 -17.40 12.57 8.62
CA VAL A 253 -16.51 13.72 8.53
C VAL A 253 -17.34 14.99 8.41
N PRO A 254 -17.32 15.89 9.39
CA PRO A 254 -18.05 17.15 9.28
C PRO A 254 -17.48 17.95 8.10
N PRO A 255 -18.34 18.61 7.33
CA PRO A 255 -17.89 19.47 6.24
C PRO A 255 -17.05 20.61 6.82
N ARG A 256 -15.75 20.57 6.60
CA ARG A 256 -14.83 21.66 6.90
C ARG A 256 -14.23 22.12 5.58
N LYS A 257 -14.16 23.43 5.41
CA LYS A 257 -13.45 23.99 4.26
C LYS A 257 -11.96 23.73 4.45
N VAL A 258 -11.38 22.94 3.59
CA VAL A 258 -9.94 22.72 3.52
C VAL A 258 -9.44 23.62 2.41
N LYS A 259 -8.63 24.63 2.73
CA LYS A 259 -8.13 25.65 1.78
C LYS A 259 -7.55 25.01 0.53
N PHE A 260 -6.72 23.99 0.69
CA PHE A 260 -6.15 23.21 -0.41
C PHE A 260 -7.22 22.71 -1.42
N VAL A 261 -8.29 22.12 -0.91
CA VAL A 261 -9.36 21.57 -1.77
C VAL A 261 -10.26 22.68 -2.30
N GLU A 262 -10.48 23.73 -1.52
CA GLU A 262 -11.22 24.92 -1.99
C GLU A 262 -10.48 25.61 -3.13
N ASP A 263 -9.15 25.74 -3.06
CA ASP A 263 -8.35 26.29 -4.16
C ASP A 263 -8.47 25.43 -5.43
N LEU A 264 -8.45 24.09 -5.30
CA LEU A 264 -8.71 23.19 -6.43
C LEU A 264 -10.13 23.34 -6.98
N LYS A 265 -11.15 23.48 -6.12
CA LYS A 265 -12.54 23.72 -6.54
C LYS A 265 -12.67 25.04 -7.28
N ASN A 266 -12.06 26.12 -6.77
CA ASN A 266 -12.09 27.42 -7.41
C ASN A 266 -11.43 27.37 -8.78
N GLN A 267 -10.25 26.77 -8.88
CA GLN A 267 -9.55 26.61 -10.15
C GLN A 267 -10.30 25.69 -11.13
N PHE A 268 -11.07 24.71 -10.62
CA PHE A 268 -11.96 23.95 -11.48
C PHE A 268 -13.12 24.79 -12.01
N ASN A 269 -13.70 25.66 -11.20
CA ASN A 269 -14.72 26.60 -11.64
C ASN A 269 -14.17 27.61 -12.66
N ASP A 270 -12.95 28.09 -12.48
CA ASP A 270 -12.27 28.97 -13.45
C ASP A 270 -12.03 28.23 -14.78
N TYR A 271 -11.60 26.98 -14.73
CA TYR A 271 -11.46 26.12 -15.91
C TYR A 271 -12.81 25.94 -16.63
N LEU A 272 -13.91 25.78 -15.89
CA LEU A 272 -15.25 25.70 -16.45
C LEU A 272 -15.75 27.05 -17.01
N GLY A 273 -15.38 28.17 -16.38
CA GLY A 273 -15.73 29.53 -16.84
C GLY A 273 -15.19 29.87 -18.21
N GLY A 274 -14.10 29.22 -18.64
CA GLY A 274 -13.57 29.27 -20.01
C GLY A 274 -14.35 28.44 -21.05
N ILE A 275 -15.31 27.60 -20.57
CA ILE A 275 -16.16 26.76 -21.43
C ILE A 275 -17.52 27.47 -21.60
N SER A 276 -17.92 27.72 -22.82
CA SER A 276 -19.23 28.34 -23.10
C SER A 276 -20.36 27.51 -22.51
N PHE A 277 -21.23 28.13 -21.71
CA PHE A 277 -22.38 27.48 -21.11
C PHE A 277 -23.38 26.88 -22.11
N PHE A 278 -23.37 27.36 -23.35
CA PHE A 278 -24.22 26.85 -24.42
C PHE A 278 -23.73 25.54 -25.04
N ASP A 279 -22.51 25.11 -24.72
CA ASP A 279 -21.88 23.89 -25.25
C ASP A 279 -21.82 22.73 -24.21
N ILE A 280 -22.59 22.81 -23.13
CA ILE A 280 -22.57 21.75 -22.12
C ILE A 280 -23.40 20.58 -22.62
N SER A 281 -22.74 19.62 -23.28
CA SER A 281 -23.32 18.32 -23.59
C SER A 281 -23.58 17.52 -22.30
N SER A 282 -24.42 16.49 -22.39
CA SER A 282 -24.66 15.56 -21.26
C SER A 282 -23.36 14.95 -20.74
N GLU A 283 -22.38 14.68 -21.62
CA GLU A 283 -21.05 14.15 -21.28
C GLU A 283 -20.23 15.15 -20.46
N LYS A 284 -20.24 16.44 -20.86
CA LYS A 284 -19.56 17.49 -20.08
C LYS A 284 -20.18 17.66 -18.70
N SER A 285 -21.51 17.56 -18.60
CA SER A 285 -22.21 17.60 -17.31
C SER A 285 -21.83 16.42 -16.42
N ALA A 286 -21.71 15.22 -16.98
CA ALA A 286 -21.24 14.03 -16.26
C ALA A 286 -19.82 14.23 -15.75
N PHE A 287 -18.88 14.70 -16.58
CA PHE A 287 -17.53 15.02 -16.19
C PHE A 287 -17.46 16.02 -15.02
N ILE A 288 -18.24 17.10 -15.10
CA ILE A 288 -18.27 18.11 -14.04
C ILE A 288 -18.70 17.48 -12.70
N ASN A 289 -19.73 16.65 -12.73
CA ASN A 289 -20.24 15.97 -11.54
C ASN A 289 -19.22 14.97 -10.98
N ASP A 290 -18.54 14.22 -11.85
CA ASP A 290 -17.51 13.25 -11.45
C ASP A 290 -16.32 13.95 -10.78
N ILE A 291 -15.81 15.04 -11.36
CA ILE A 291 -14.73 15.83 -10.75
C ILE A 291 -15.16 16.39 -9.39
N ARG A 292 -16.36 16.96 -9.29
CA ARG A 292 -16.88 17.48 -8.01
C ARG A 292 -16.99 16.40 -6.95
N HIS A 293 -17.46 15.23 -7.34
CA HIS A 293 -17.54 14.07 -6.45
C HIS A 293 -16.15 13.63 -5.97
N CYS A 294 -15.19 13.52 -6.91
CA CYS A 294 -13.81 13.17 -6.58
C CYS A 294 -13.15 14.20 -5.66
N LEU A 295 -13.40 15.50 -5.88
CA LEU A 295 -12.90 16.58 -5.01
C LEU A 295 -13.49 16.50 -3.60
N LEU A 296 -14.81 16.28 -3.48
CA LEU A 296 -15.46 16.10 -2.19
C LEU A 296 -14.90 14.89 -1.42
N PHE A 297 -14.68 13.80 -2.14
CA PHE A 297 -14.12 12.60 -1.55
C PHE A 297 -12.65 12.77 -1.14
N LEU A 298 -11.87 13.53 -1.96
CA LEU A 298 -10.49 13.88 -1.63
C LEU A 298 -10.40 14.77 -0.39
N GLU A 299 -11.32 15.73 -0.25
CA GLU A 299 -11.42 16.57 0.95
C GLU A 299 -11.64 15.75 2.22
N LYS A 300 -12.59 14.82 2.18
CA LYS A 300 -12.87 13.93 3.32
C LYS A 300 -11.67 13.04 3.64
N ALA A 301 -11.06 12.44 2.63
CA ALA A 301 -9.88 11.60 2.79
C ALA A 301 -8.69 12.39 3.35
N PHE A 302 -8.51 13.64 2.91
CA PHE A 302 -7.50 14.54 3.45
C PHE A 302 -7.75 14.87 4.93
N ILE A 303 -8.99 15.26 5.31
CA ILE A 303 -9.34 15.57 6.69
C ILE A 303 -9.08 14.36 7.61
N LEU A 304 -9.48 13.16 7.19
CA LEU A 304 -9.24 11.94 7.96
C LEU A 304 -7.74 11.66 8.13
N SER A 305 -6.98 11.86 7.07
CA SER A 305 -5.53 11.62 7.08
C SER A 305 -4.81 12.60 8.00
N VAL A 306 -5.18 13.88 7.94
CA VAL A 306 -4.52 14.95 8.70
C VAL A 306 -5.00 14.99 10.14
N LYS A 307 -6.32 15.04 10.35
CA LYS A 307 -6.88 15.25 11.70
C LYS A 307 -6.82 14.00 12.56
N PHE A 308 -7.03 12.83 11.95
CA PHE A 308 -7.13 11.56 12.68
C PHE A 308 -5.91 10.67 12.48
N ASN A 309 -4.89 11.15 11.75
CA ASN A 309 -3.71 10.36 11.42
C ASN A 309 -4.07 9.00 10.78
N TYR A 310 -5.07 9.01 9.88
CA TYR A 310 -5.62 7.81 9.27
C TYR A 310 -5.66 7.91 7.74
N PRO A 311 -4.50 7.81 7.06
CA PRO A 311 -4.39 7.99 5.62
C PRO A 311 -4.93 6.82 4.78
N VAL A 312 -5.45 5.76 5.39
CA VAL A 312 -6.08 4.63 4.67
C VAL A 312 -7.18 5.10 3.72
N ASN A 313 -7.87 6.21 4.05
CA ASN A 313 -8.90 6.76 3.17
C ASN A 313 -8.33 7.42 1.91
N LEU A 314 -7.08 7.90 1.92
CA LEU A 314 -6.41 8.31 0.69
C LEU A 314 -6.08 7.11 -0.21
N TYR A 315 -5.67 5.99 0.38
CA TYR A 315 -5.49 4.76 -0.35
C TYR A 315 -6.80 4.29 -1.02
N LYS A 316 -7.90 4.29 -0.25
CA LYS A 316 -9.23 3.97 -0.76
C LYS A 316 -9.69 4.97 -1.84
N TRP A 317 -9.22 6.21 -1.82
CA TRP A 317 -9.66 7.24 -2.75
C TRP A 317 -9.47 6.83 -4.21
N LEU A 318 -8.30 6.30 -4.59
CA LEU A 318 -8.03 5.88 -5.97
C LEU A 318 -8.94 4.71 -6.41
N VAL A 319 -9.29 3.81 -5.49
CA VAL A 319 -10.25 2.72 -5.74
C VAL A 319 -11.68 3.24 -5.86
N MET A 320 -12.03 4.30 -5.11
CA MET A 320 -13.39 4.83 -5.01
C MET A 320 -13.75 5.89 -6.06
N ILE A 321 -12.76 6.44 -6.78
CA ILE A 321 -13.06 7.44 -7.83
C ILE A 321 -14.04 6.88 -8.86
N SER A 322 -14.76 7.80 -9.52
CA SER A 322 -15.72 7.42 -10.56
C SER A 322 -15.02 6.71 -11.72
N PRO A 323 -15.51 5.55 -12.18
CA PRO A 323 -15.00 4.92 -13.41
C PRO A 323 -15.12 5.83 -14.62
N GLN A 324 -16.06 6.77 -14.59
CA GLN A 324 -16.28 7.77 -15.66
C GLN A 324 -15.10 8.76 -15.78
N LEU A 325 -14.30 8.93 -14.70
CA LEU A 325 -13.10 9.77 -14.73
C LEU A 325 -11.97 9.14 -15.55
N VAL A 326 -11.92 7.81 -15.63
CA VAL A 326 -10.84 7.09 -16.29
C VAL A 326 -10.68 7.46 -17.78
N PRO A 327 -11.75 7.52 -18.59
CA PRO A 327 -11.67 7.99 -19.99
C PRO A 327 -11.01 9.38 -20.08
N TYR A 328 -11.42 10.35 -19.27
CA TYR A 328 -10.84 11.70 -19.28
C TYR A 328 -9.35 11.70 -18.92
N VAL A 329 -8.93 10.84 -18.01
CA VAL A 329 -7.50 10.66 -17.71
C VAL A 329 -6.77 10.10 -18.94
N ARG A 330 -7.35 9.12 -19.63
CA ARG A 330 -6.76 8.52 -20.85
C ARG A 330 -6.70 9.49 -22.01
N GLU A 331 -7.67 10.35 -22.14
CA GLU A 331 -7.73 11.45 -23.12
C GLU A 331 -6.85 12.65 -22.73
N LYS A 332 -6.11 12.53 -21.63
CA LYS A 332 -5.22 13.57 -21.09
C LYS A 332 -5.92 14.88 -20.77
N ASN A 333 -7.16 14.81 -20.33
CA ASN A 333 -7.84 15.98 -19.81
C ASN A 333 -7.01 16.59 -18.68
N PHE A 334 -6.62 17.84 -18.86
CA PHE A 334 -5.69 18.53 -17.95
C PHE A 334 -6.17 18.50 -16.51
N PHE A 335 -7.47 18.77 -16.26
CA PHE A 335 -7.97 18.84 -14.89
C PHE A 335 -8.10 17.46 -14.25
N ALA A 336 -8.44 16.44 -15.02
CA ALA A 336 -8.46 15.05 -14.52
C ALA A 336 -7.05 14.60 -14.11
N LEU A 337 -6.03 14.88 -14.93
CA LEU A 337 -4.64 14.60 -14.60
C LEU A 337 -4.15 15.43 -13.40
N ARG A 338 -4.56 16.68 -13.32
CA ARG A 338 -4.20 17.56 -12.19
C ARG A 338 -4.83 17.12 -10.88
N LEU A 339 -6.03 16.58 -10.91
CA LEU A 339 -6.66 15.98 -9.72
C LEU A 339 -5.85 14.81 -9.19
N LEU A 340 -5.34 13.95 -10.09
CA LEU A 340 -4.42 12.86 -9.72
C LEU A 340 -3.07 13.39 -9.21
N TYR A 341 -2.58 14.52 -9.77
CA TYR A 341 -1.38 15.18 -9.27
C TYR A 341 -1.56 15.67 -7.83
N ALA A 342 -2.65 16.35 -7.54
CA ALA A 342 -2.98 16.81 -6.20
C ALA A 342 -3.10 15.63 -5.21
N TYR A 343 -3.79 14.57 -5.62
CA TYR A 343 -3.89 13.33 -4.85
C TYR A 343 -2.51 12.71 -4.56
N ALA A 344 -1.66 12.58 -5.58
CA ALA A 344 -0.31 12.02 -5.41
C ALA A 344 0.54 12.86 -4.44
N CYS A 345 0.44 14.20 -4.52
CA CYS A 345 1.11 15.10 -3.58
C CYS A 345 0.66 14.88 -2.13
N ILE A 346 -0.65 14.69 -1.91
CA ILE A 346 -1.18 14.39 -0.58
C ILE A 346 -0.64 13.04 -0.08
N CYS A 347 -0.63 12.01 -0.94
CA CYS A 347 -0.10 10.68 -0.58
C CYS A 347 1.36 10.75 -0.11
N ILE A 348 2.20 11.49 -0.81
CA ILE A 348 3.59 11.72 -0.39
C ILE A 348 3.65 12.50 0.93
N HIS A 349 2.82 13.53 1.05
CA HIS A 349 2.82 14.36 2.25
C HIS A 349 2.46 13.58 3.51
N VAL A 350 1.36 12.87 3.50
CA VAL A 350 0.90 12.07 4.65
C VAL A 350 1.69 10.78 4.82
N ARG A 351 2.73 10.59 4.01
CA ARG A 351 3.55 9.37 4.03
C ARG A 351 2.72 8.10 3.85
N LEU A 352 1.75 8.14 2.95
CA LEU A 352 1.03 6.93 2.59
C LEU A 352 2.02 5.91 2.04
N TRP A 353 2.45 4.96 2.91
CA TRP A 353 3.41 3.91 2.56
C TRP A 353 4.65 4.46 1.85
N SER A 354 5.40 5.32 2.53
CA SER A 354 6.46 6.07 1.87
C SER A 354 7.77 5.30 1.78
N PHE A 355 8.03 4.79 0.60
CA PHE A 355 9.39 4.57 0.12
C PHE A 355 9.92 5.84 -0.55
N GLU A 356 11.23 5.98 -0.68
CA GLU A 356 11.86 7.13 -1.34
C GLU A 356 11.40 7.26 -2.80
N HIS A 357 11.29 6.11 -3.48
CA HIS A 357 10.72 6.00 -4.82
C HIS A 357 9.32 5.40 -4.71
N SER A 358 8.36 6.06 -5.33
CA SER A 358 6.98 5.60 -5.35
C SER A 358 6.29 6.05 -6.63
N VAL A 359 5.25 5.34 -7.02
CA VAL A 359 4.42 5.69 -8.17
C VAL A 359 3.84 7.10 -8.07
N TRP A 360 3.63 7.60 -6.83
CA TRP A 360 3.15 8.95 -6.56
C TRP A 360 4.19 9.99 -6.94
N ARG A 361 5.44 9.82 -6.49
CA ARG A 361 6.54 10.74 -6.77
C ARG A 361 6.87 10.80 -8.25
N ASP A 362 6.91 9.64 -8.91
CA ASP A 362 7.17 9.58 -10.35
C ASP A 362 6.10 10.30 -11.14
N TYR A 363 4.82 10.14 -10.76
CA TYR A 363 3.72 10.84 -11.40
C TYR A 363 3.78 12.36 -11.18
N ILE A 364 4.13 12.82 -9.99
CA ILE A 364 4.30 14.24 -9.67
C ILE A 364 5.36 14.87 -10.58
N VAL A 365 6.50 14.20 -10.73
CA VAL A 365 7.60 14.68 -11.60
C VAL A 365 7.17 14.66 -13.07
N TRP A 366 6.52 13.57 -13.51
CA TRP A 366 5.99 13.45 -14.87
C TRP A 366 4.99 14.57 -15.18
N PHE A 367 4.00 14.80 -14.33
CA PHE A 367 2.98 15.83 -14.53
C PHE A 367 3.59 17.22 -14.64
N ARG A 368 4.51 17.56 -13.72
CA ARG A 368 5.21 18.84 -13.77
C ARG A 368 5.97 19.03 -15.09
N ASN A 369 6.73 18.03 -15.51
CA ASN A 369 7.52 18.12 -16.75
C ASN A 369 6.64 18.26 -18.01
N LYS A 370 5.45 17.63 -17.98
CA LYS A 370 4.52 17.61 -19.12
C LYS A 370 3.75 18.93 -19.25
N PHE A 371 3.40 19.56 -18.14
CA PHE A 371 2.47 20.71 -18.09
C PHE A 371 3.12 22.00 -17.58
N TRP A 372 4.45 22.12 -17.67
CA TRP A 372 5.14 23.37 -17.33
C TRP A 372 4.79 24.51 -18.30
N PRO A 373 4.53 25.75 -17.81
CA PRO A 373 4.50 26.21 -16.43
C PRO A 373 3.19 25.81 -15.72
N LEU A 374 3.31 25.42 -14.46
CA LEU A 374 2.18 25.09 -13.60
C LEU A 374 1.51 26.34 -13.02
N TYR A 375 0.33 26.17 -12.42
CA TYR A 375 -0.20 27.18 -11.51
C TYR A 375 0.76 27.38 -10.33
N GLU A 376 0.83 28.61 -9.81
CA GLU A 376 1.71 28.95 -8.68
C GLU A 376 1.50 27.98 -7.47
N PHE A 377 0.26 27.62 -7.22
CA PHE A 377 -0.10 26.66 -6.20
C PHE A 377 0.53 25.27 -6.45
N ASP A 378 0.44 24.75 -7.67
CA ASP A 378 0.97 23.44 -8.02
C ASP A 378 2.50 23.42 -7.93
N GLU A 379 3.17 24.51 -8.27
CA GLU A 379 4.62 24.65 -8.18
C GLU A 379 5.08 24.69 -6.72
N ARG A 380 4.38 25.43 -5.86
CA ARG A 380 4.66 25.42 -4.41
C ARG A 380 4.48 24.02 -3.83
N LEU A 381 3.43 23.32 -4.23
CA LEU A 381 3.17 21.95 -3.79
C LEU A 381 4.26 20.98 -4.27
N PHE A 382 4.72 21.12 -5.52
CA PHE A 382 5.82 20.34 -6.07
C PHE A 382 7.09 20.52 -5.24
N HIS A 383 7.53 21.77 -5.04
CA HIS A 383 8.72 22.05 -4.24
C HIS A 383 8.63 21.49 -2.84
N TYR A 384 7.49 21.67 -2.19
CA TYR A 384 7.25 21.15 -0.86
C TYR A 384 7.38 19.63 -0.77
N VAL A 385 6.79 18.89 -1.71
CA VAL A 385 6.73 17.43 -1.70
C VAL A 385 8.06 16.81 -2.11
N ILE A 386 8.72 17.37 -3.14
CA ILE A 386 9.94 16.79 -3.71
C ILE A 386 11.17 17.07 -2.85
N THR A 387 11.24 18.22 -2.17
CA THR A 387 12.40 18.56 -1.31
C THR A 387 12.44 17.79 -0.01
N LYS A 388 11.32 17.24 0.45
CA LYS A 388 11.28 16.43 1.67
C LYS A 388 11.82 15.03 1.40
N LYS A 389 13.10 14.79 1.72
CA LYS A 389 13.68 13.44 1.77
C LYS A 389 13.05 12.67 2.93
N ARG A 390 12.52 11.48 2.66
CA ARG A 390 11.85 10.65 3.67
C ARG A 390 12.25 9.20 3.49
N TYR A 391 12.82 8.64 4.53
CA TYR A 391 13.24 7.24 4.58
C TYR A 391 12.32 6.45 5.54
N VAL A 392 12.09 5.20 5.20
CA VAL A 392 11.32 4.26 6.07
C VAL A 392 12.02 4.07 7.43
N ASN A 393 13.34 4.30 7.50
CA ASN A 393 14.16 4.16 8.71
C ASN A 393 14.13 5.36 9.67
N ASP A 394 13.33 6.39 9.39
CA ASP A 394 13.15 7.45 10.37
C ASP A 394 12.47 6.85 11.61
N GLU A 395 13.06 7.03 12.80
CA GLU A 395 12.52 6.62 14.11
C GLU A 395 11.07 7.09 14.33
N ASN A 396 10.61 7.93 13.46
CA ASN A 396 9.28 8.50 13.33
C ASN A 396 8.26 7.65 12.57
N PHE A 397 8.50 6.36 12.35
CA PHE A 397 7.43 5.46 11.89
C PHE A 397 6.20 5.52 12.82
N GLN A 398 6.42 5.89 14.10
CA GLN A 398 5.38 6.13 15.10
C GLN A 398 4.91 7.58 15.19
N THR A 399 5.63 8.54 14.61
CA THR A 399 5.32 9.96 14.76
C THR A 399 4.92 10.62 13.44
N LEU A 400 3.76 10.23 12.91
CA LEU A 400 2.97 11.11 12.05
C LEU A 400 2.51 12.39 12.82
N LYS A 401 3.11 12.66 13.95
CA LYS A 401 2.74 13.76 14.86
C LYS A 401 3.17 15.16 14.41
N ASN A 402 3.99 15.29 13.37
CA ASN A 402 4.42 16.61 12.89
C ASN A 402 3.49 17.17 11.81
N PHE A 403 2.19 17.15 12.07
CA PHE A 403 1.18 17.83 11.25
C PHE A 403 1.17 19.37 11.46
N ASP A 404 1.82 19.87 12.49
CA ASP A 404 1.87 21.31 12.78
C ASP A 404 2.48 22.16 11.65
N VAL A 405 3.31 21.56 10.79
CA VAL A 405 3.89 22.25 9.63
C VAL A 405 2.86 22.56 8.55
N TRP A 406 1.80 21.72 8.41
CA TRP A 406 0.75 21.96 7.42
C TRP A 406 -0.30 22.96 7.88
N SER A 407 -0.57 23.01 9.14
CA SER A 407 -1.46 24.02 9.71
C SER A 407 -0.89 25.43 9.54
N GLN A 408 0.44 25.57 9.50
CA GLN A 408 1.11 26.87 9.32
C GLN A 408 1.24 27.31 7.85
N GLU A 409 1.44 26.37 6.90
CA GLU A 409 1.62 26.71 5.49
C GLU A 409 0.31 26.71 4.68
N PHE A 410 -0.72 26.03 5.13
CA PHE A 410 -2.00 25.87 4.41
C PHE A 410 -3.22 26.34 5.20
N ASP A 411 -3.08 27.24 6.20
CA ASP A 411 -4.14 27.82 7.03
C ASP A 411 -5.44 27.01 7.02
N TYR A 412 -5.69 26.29 8.11
CA TYR A 412 -6.92 25.55 8.33
C TYR A 412 -8.04 26.44 8.89
#